data_e6b9ab0d00887820183ab9d6239c1b17
#
_entry.id   e6b9ab0d00887820183ab9d6239c1b17
#
_cell.length_a   1.000
_cell.length_b   1.000
_cell.length_c   1.000
_cell.angle_alpha   90.00
_cell.angle_beta   90.00
_cell.angle_gamma   90.00
#
_symmetry.space_group_name_H-M   'P 1'
#
loop_
_entity.id
_entity.type
_entity.pdbx_description
1 polymer ?
#
loop_
_entity_poly.entity_id
_entity_poly.type
_entity_poly.pdbx_seq_one_letter_code
_entity_poly.pdbx_strand_id
1 'polypeptide(L)'
;MTGDTIPLAQIAHARSGDKGNHANIGVIAYTPAGYAWLVHELSAARVAEYFASLGVSRVERFELPRLGALNFLLYDALAGGASLSLRIDTQGKLLSTAIAELPLPRPENIEAMLRTAAR
;
A
#
# COMPACT_ATOMS: atom_id res chain seq x y z
N MET A 1 -22.72 -5.26 6.24
CA MET A 1 -22.12 -5.59 6.25
C MET A 1 -21.29 -5.65 5.85
N THR A 2 -20.83 -5.64 6.22
CA THR A 2 -20.02 -5.54 5.67
C THR A 2 -19.53 -6.29 4.88
N GLY A 3 -19.35 -6.12 4.16
CA GLY A 3 -18.95 -6.91 3.11
C GLY A 3 -17.67 -7.60 3.28
N ASP A 4 -17.44 -8.47 2.41
CA ASP A 4 -16.18 -9.17 2.42
C ASP A 4 -15.07 -8.24 2.04
N THR A 5 -13.92 -8.48 2.65
CA THR A 5 -12.71 -7.78 2.26
C THR A 5 -11.65 -8.80 1.88
N ILE A 6 -10.64 -8.30 1.18
CA ILE A 6 -9.46 -9.09 0.87
C ILE A 6 -8.24 -8.32 1.32
N PRO A 7 -7.17 -8.99 1.70
CA PRO A 7 -5.92 -8.28 1.93
C PRO A 7 -5.32 -7.84 0.60
N LEU A 8 -4.68 -6.69 0.61
CA LEU A 8 -4.06 -6.14 -0.59
C LEU A 8 -3.17 -7.18 -1.28
N ALA A 9 -2.51 -8.01 -0.51
CA ALA A 9 -1.56 -8.97 -1.04
C ALA A 9 -2.17 -9.96 -2.02
N GLN A 10 -3.48 -10.11 -2.02
CA GLN A 10 -4.09 -11.03 -2.96
C GLN A 10 -4.03 -10.52 -4.40
N ILE A 11 -4.01 -9.21 -4.58
CA ILE A 11 -4.06 -8.66 -5.94
C ILE A 11 -2.84 -7.83 -6.31
N ALA A 12 -1.90 -7.68 -5.36
CA ALA A 12 -0.71 -6.86 -5.61
C ALA A 12 0.39 -7.26 -4.66
N HIS A 13 1.61 -6.81 -4.97
CA HIS A 13 2.67 -6.90 -3.99
C HIS A 13 3.21 -5.51 -3.72
N ALA A 14 3.93 -5.36 -2.62
CA ALA A 14 4.36 -4.06 -2.17
C ALA A 14 5.85 -4.07 -1.87
N ARG A 15 6.46 -2.90 -2.07
CA ARG A 15 7.86 -2.66 -1.71
C ARG A 15 7.89 -1.32 -0.99
N SER A 16 8.79 -1.20 -0.04
CA SER A 16 8.88 0.05 0.69
C SER A 16 10.33 0.47 0.83
N GLY A 17 10.53 1.75 1.04
CA GLY A 17 11.84 2.32 1.23
C GLY A 17 11.72 3.57 2.05
N ASP A 18 12.85 4.22 2.27
CA ASP A 18 12.85 5.46 3.03
C ASP A 18 13.51 6.56 2.23
N LYS A 19 13.19 7.79 2.61
CA LYS A 19 13.80 8.99 2.08
C LYS A 19 13.84 10.00 3.19
N GLY A 20 14.91 9.98 3.97
CA GLY A 20 15.00 10.84 5.12
C GLY A 20 13.95 10.46 6.14
N ASN A 21 13.09 11.43 6.46
CA ASN A 21 12.01 11.20 7.42
C ASN A 21 10.77 10.62 6.80
N HIS A 22 10.79 10.40 5.50
CA HIS A 22 9.61 9.96 4.77
C HIS A 22 9.79 8.53 4.31
N ALA A 23 8.69 7.83 4.20
CA ALA A 23 8.70 6.49 3.66
C ALA A 23 7.95 6.47 2.34
N ASN A 24 8.35 5.58 1.45
CA ASN A 24 7.56 5.37 0.26
C ASN A 24 7.19 3.90 0.14
N ILE A 25 6.02 3.66 -0.42
CA ILE A 25 5.52 2.32 -0.63
C ILE A 25 5.04 2.22 -2.07
N GLY A 26 5.63 1.28 -2.80
CA GLY A 26 5.16 0.97 -4.14
C GLY A 26 4.25 -0.24 -4.07
N VAL A 27 3.09 -0.14 -4.71
CA VAL A 27 2.13 -1.23 -4.76
C VAL A 27 1.94 -1.59 -6.22
N ILE A 28 2.31 -2.79 -6.58
CA ILE A 28 2.30 -3.24 -7.97
C ILE A 28 1.26 -4.31 -8.14
N ALA A 29 0.25 -4.01 -8.95
CA ALA A 29 -0.82 -4.98 -9.21
C ALA A 29 -0.29 -6.11 -10.07
N TYR A 30 -0.86 -7.30 -9.86
CA TYR A 30 -0.47 -8.44 -10.67
C TYR A 30 -1.08 -8.41 -12.07
N THR A 31 -2.21 -7.70 -12.22
CA THR A 31 -2.93 -7.68 -13.50
C THR A 31 -3.47 -6.28 -13.76
N PRO A 32 -3.82 -5.98 -15.02
CA PRO A 32 -4.47 -4.69 -15.31
C PRO A 32 -5.80 -4.52 -14.58
N ALA A 33 -6.56 -5.58 -14.42
CA ALA A 33 -7.81 -5.50 -13.67
C ALA A 33 -7.54 -5.15 -12.21
N GLY A 34 -6.48 -5.74 -11.65
CA GLY A 34 -6.08 -5.43 -10.28
C GLY A 34 -5.66 -3.99 -10.14
N TYR A 35 -4.92 -3.48 -11.12
CA TYR A 35 -4.51 -2.08 -11.08
C TYR A 35 -5.74 -1.15 -11.08
N ALA A 36 -6.71 -1.44 -11.93
CA ALA A 36 -7.92 -0.62 -11.98
C ALA A 36 -8.63 -0.60 -10.64
N TRP A 37 -8.68 -1.75 -9.98
CA TRP A 37 -9.31 -1.83 -8.66
C TRP A 37 -8.52 -1.02 -7.63
N LEU A 38 -7.19 -1.10 -7.69
CA LEU A 38 -6.36 -0.33 -6.77
C LEU A 38 -6.52 1.17 -6.99
N VAL A 39 -6.59 1.61 -8.24
CA VAL A 39 -6.80 3.03 -8.52
C VAL A 39 -8.10 3.50 -7.90
N HIS A 40 -9.12 2.67 -7.95
CA HIS A 40 -10.43 3.01 -7.43
C HIS A 40 -10.47 2.95 -5.90
N GLU A 41 -9.86 1.92 -5.31
CA GLU A 41 -10.05 1.65 -3.89
C GLU A 41 -8.90 2.09 -3.00
N LEU A 42 -7.68 2.07 -3.49
CA LEU A 42 -6.53 2.35 -2.65
C LEU A 42 -6.16 3.82 -2.74
N SER A 43 -6.96 4.64 -2.08
CA SER A 43 -6.75 6.09 -2.08
C SER A 43 -5.67 6.49 -1.09
N ALA A 44 -5.15 7.71 -1.28
CA ALA A 44 -4.22 8.27 -0.30
C ALA A 44 -4.87 8.35 1.08
N ALA A 45 -6.15 8.68 1.12
CA ALA A 45 -6.84 8.78 2.39
C ALA A 45 -6.92 7.42 3.10
N ARG A 46 -7.19 6.38 2.34
CA ARG A 46 -7.26 5.04 2.93
C ARG A 46 -5.92 4.61 3.50
N VAL A 47 -4.85 4.91 2.77
CA VAL A 47 -3.50 4.58 3.25
C VAL A 47 -3.16 5.41 4.48
N ALA A 48 -3.51 6.70 4.46
CA ALA A 48 -3.23 7.57 5.60
C ALA A 48 -3.96 7.08 6.86
N GLU A 49 -5.20 6.67 6.69
CA GLU A 49 -5.97 6.16 7.82
C GLU A 49 -5.37 4.87 8.36
N TYR A 50 -4.95 4.01 7.45
CA TYR A 50 -4.40 2.73 7.84
C TYR A 50 -3.10 2.90 8.66
N PHE A 51 -2.31 3.89 8.32
CA PHE A 51 -1.04 4.13 9.00
C PHE A 51 -1.11 5.29 9.99
N ALA A 52 -2.30 5.69 10.40
CA ALA A 52 -2.45 6.86 11.26
C ALA A 52 -1.64 6.75 12.56
N SER A 53 -1.53 5.54 13.09
CA SER A 53 -0.82 5.34 14.35
C SER A 53 0.69 5.59 14.23
N LEU A 54 1.22 5.69 13.03
CA LEU A 54 2.63 5.96 12.84
C LEU A 54 2.96 7.45 12.86
N GLY A 55 1.94 8.31 12.99
CA GLY A 55 2.19 9.74 13.01
C GLY A 55 2.46 10.32 11.64
N VAL A 56 1.99 9.66 10.61
CA VAL A 56 2.13 10.16 9.25
C VAL A 56 1.37 11.46 9.11
N SER A 57 2.05 12.52 8.64
CA SER A 57 1.42 13.83 8.54
C SER A 57 0.63 13.98 7.25
N ARG A 58 1.00 13.25 6.21
CA ARG A 58 0.35 13.36 4.92
C ARG A 58 0.74 12.17 4.05
N VAL A 59 -0.16 11.77 3.17
CA VAL A 59 0.13 10.74 2.19
C VAL A 59 -0.17 11.29 0.81
N GLU A 60 0.76 11.13 -0.10
CA GLU A 60 0.55 11.44 -1.51
C GLU A 60 0.56 10.16 -2.31
N ARG A 61 -0.34 10.09 -3.28
CA ARG A 61 -0.43 8.93 -4.15
C ARG A 61 -0.05 9.32 -5.57
N PHE A 62 0.79 8.52 -6.19
CA PHE A 62 1.21 8.71 -7.57
C PHE A 62 0.82 7.48 -8.37
N GLU A 63 0.20 7.70 -9.52
CA GLU A 63 -0.21 6.62 -10.39
C GLU A 63 0.86 6.36 -11.43
N LEU A 64 1.19 5.10 -11.61
CA LEU A 64 2.19 4.66 -12.56
C LEU A 64 1.55 3.63 -13.48
N PRO A 65 0.64 4.07 -14.36
CA PRO A 65 -0.18 3.11 -15.10
C PRO A 65 0.60 2.18 -16.02
N ARG A 66 1.73 2.64 -16.54
CA ARG A 66 2.53 1.76 -17.39
C ARG A 66 3.11 0.59 -16.63
N LEU A 67 3.32 0.78 -15.33
CA LEU A 67 3.86 -0.27 -14.50
C LEU A 67 2.76 -1.04 -13.77
N GLY A 68 1.52 -0.61 -13.91
CA GLY A 68 0.44 -1.19 -13.14
C GLY A 68 0.64 -0.97 -11.66
N ALA A 69 1.15 0.20 -11.28
CA ALA A 69 1.58 0.45 -9.91
C ALA A 69 1.08 1.78 -9.40
N LEU A 70 0.96 1.85 -8.09
CA LEU A 70 0.76 3.10 -7.35
C LEU A 70 1.95 3.28 -6.43
N ASN A 71 2.38 4.51 -6.26
CA ASN A 71 3.41 4.82 -5.29
C ASN A 71 2.84 5.78 -4.27
N PHE A 72 3.10 5.51 -3.01
CA PHE A 72 2.64 6.34 -1.89
C PHE A 72 3.83 6.92 -1.18
N LEU A 73 3.79 8.22 -0.96
CA LEU A 73 4.80 8.89 -0.14
C LEU A 73 4.15 9.24 1.17
N LEU A 74 4.68 8.68 2.24
CA LEU A 74 4.16 8.85 3.59
C LEU A 74 5.06 9.84 4.31
N TYR A 75 4.57 11.07 4.45
CA TYR A 75 5.37 12.14 5.04
C TYR A 75 5.53 11.96 6.52
N ASP A 76 6.74 12.11 6.98
CA ASP A 76 7.08 12.07 8.40
C ASP A 76 6.82 10.74 9.08
N ALA A 77 6.60 9.69 8.30
CA ALA A 77 6.38 8.38 8.87
C ALA A 77 7.58 7.92 9.68
N LEU A 78 8.76 8.37 9.28
CA LEU A 78 9.99 7.95 9.93
C LEU A 78 10.50 8.96 10.92
N ALA A 79 9.82 10.09 11.03
CA ALA A 79 10.25 11.14 11.95
C ALA A 79 9.67 10.99 13.34
N GLY A 80 8.86 10.01 13.53
CA GLY A 80 8.01 9.90 14.69
C GLY A 80 8.70 9.70 16.00
N GLY A 81 9.89 10.05 16.09
CA GLY A 81 10.59 9.92 17.32
C GLY A 81 11.68 8.90 17.19
N ALA A 82 12.73 9.19 17.87
CA ALA A 82 13.90 8.35 17.81
C ALA A 82 13.60 6.95 18.26
N SER A 83 12.70 6.82 19.17
CA SER A 83 12.34 5.51 19.64
C SER A 83 11.84 4.65 18.50
N LEU A 84 11.40 5.32 17.48
CA LEU A 84 10.90 4.60 16.33
C LEU A 84 12.00 4.33 15.37
N SER A 85 13.03 5.14 15.37
CA SER A 85 14.00 5.08 14.31
C SER A 85 14.64 3.71 14.21
N LEU A 86 14.89 3.08 15.31
CA LEU A 86 15.48 1.77 15.22
C LEU A 86 14.53 0.77 14.62
N ARG A 87 13.25 0.99 14.83
CA ARG A 87 12.27 0.14 14.22
C ARG A 87 12.12 0.44 12.75
N ILE A 88 12.54 1.61 12.37
CA ILE A 88 12.31 2.09 11.04
C ILE A 88 13.01 1.27 9.99
N ASP A 89 14.25 0.96 10.20
CA ASP A 89 14.93 0.14 9.22
C ASP A 89 14.28 -1.19 9.08
N THR A 90 13.89 -1.73 10.20
CA THR A 90 13.10 -2.92 10.19
C THR A 90 11.77 -2.63 9.55
N GLN A 91 11.24 -1.47 9.87
CA GLN A 91 9.94 -1.09 9.40
C GLN A 91 9.92 -0.68 7.95
N GLY A 92 11.04 -0.31 7.40
CA GLY A 92 11.10 -0.13 5.97
C GLY A 92 10.56 -1.36 5.27
N LYS A 93 10.89 -2.52 5.81
CA LYS A 93 10.32 -3.75 5.31
C LYS A 93 8.96 -4.01 5.90
N LEU A 94 8.74 -3.61 7.15
CA LEU A 94 7.46 -3.86 7.78
C LEU A 94 6.34 -3.06 7.16
N LEU A 95 6.64 -1.88 6.60
CA LEU A 95 5.60 -1.10 5.94
C LEU A 95 5.04 -1.83 4.74
N SER A 96 5.89 -2.46 3.94
CA SER A 96 5.39 -3.22 2.82
C SER A 96 4.61 -4.45 3.28
N THR A 97 5.06 -5.08 4.35
CA THR A 97 4.34 -6.21 4.92
C THR A 97 3.00 -5.75 5.49
N ALA A 98 3.01 -4.60 6.17
CA ALA A 98 1.79 -4.09 6.78
C ALA A 98 0.75 -3.72 5.73
N ILE A 99 1.17 -3.05 4.66
CA ILE A 99 0.20 -2.64 3.66
C ILE A 99 -0.35 -3.86 2.92
N ALA A 100 0.40 -4.93 2.86
CA ALA A 100 -0.07 -6.16 2.24
C ALA A 100 -1.32 -6.71 2.94
N GLU A 101 -1.47 -6.38 4.20
CA GLU A 101 -2.62 -6.81 4.99
C GLU A 101 -3.78 -5.82 4.94
N LEU A 102 -3.60 -4.68 4.30
CA LEU A 102 -4.63 -3.66 4.26
C LEU A 102 -5.89 -4.23 3.62
N PRO A 103 -7.03 -4.15 4.31
CA PRO A 103 -8.25 -4.72 3.77
C PRO A 103 -8.85 -3.82 2.70
N LEU A 104 -9.22 -4.40 1.60
CA LEU A 104 -9.93 -3.72 0.52
C LEU A 104 -11.22 -4.44 0.25
N PRO A 105 -12.25 -3.73 -0.23
CA PRO A 105 -13.48 -4.41 -0.63
C PRO A 105 -13.17 -5.48 -1.66
N ARG A 106 -13.83 -6.61 -1.53
CA ARG A 106 -13.63 -7.70 -2.46
C ARG A 106 -14.33 -7.40 -3.78
N PRO A 107 -13.60 -7.38 -4.90
CA PRO A 107 -14.24 -7.15 -6.19
C PRO A 107 -14.94 -8.41 -6.67
N GLU A 108 -15.94 -8.21 -7.51
CA GLU A 108 -16.66 -9.36 -8.06
C GLU A 108 -15.79 -10.18 -8.98
N ASN A 109 -14.91 -9.52 -9.70
CA ASN A 109 -14.05 -10.19 -10.66
C ASN A 109 -12.66 -10.46 -10.10
N ILE A 110 -12.61 -10.83 -8.83
CA ILE A 110 -11.32 -10.99 -8.16
C ILE A 110 -10.40 -11.97 -8.90
N GLU A 111 -10.97 -12.97 -9.56
CA GLU A 111 -10.16 -13.96 -10.24
C GLU A 111 -9.29 -13.35 -11.32
N ALA A 112 -9.76 -12.26 -11.94
CA ALA A 112 -8.98 -11.57 -12.96
C ALA A 112 -7.86 -10.75 -12.37
N MET A 113 -7.81 -10.63 -11.05
CA MET A 113 -6.84 -9.79 -10.36
C MET A 113 -5.78 -10.59 -9.64
N LEU A 114 -5.98 -11.88 -9.49
CA LEU A 114 -5.07 -12.72 -8.73
C LEU A 114 -3.76 -12.92 -9.48
N ARG A 115 -2.73 -13.22 -8.72
CA ARG A 115 -1.41 -13.44 -9.30
C ARG A 115 -1.41 -14.51 -10.38
N THR A 116 -2.20 -15.54 -10.18
CA THR A 116 -2.28 -16.62 -11.15
C THR A 116 -2.83 -16.15 -12.48
N ALA A 117 -3.67 -15.14 -12.48
CA ALA A 117 -4.25 -14.61 -13.71
C ALA A 117 -3.23 -13.83 -14.53
N ALA A 118 -2.11 -13.45 -13.92
CA ALA A 118 -1.08 -12.69 -14.63
C ALA A 118 -0.26 -13.55 -15.57
N ARG A 119 -0.45 -14.83 -15.54
CA ARG A 119 0.35 -15.75 -16.37
C ARG A 119 -0.17 -15.89 -17.77
#